data_58a982c170132dfab596b1329e907b9e
#
_entry.id   58a982c170132dfab596b1329e907b9e
#
_cell.length_a   1.000
_cell.length_b   1.000
_cell.length_c   1.000
_cell.angle_alpha   90.00
_cell.angle_beta   90.00
_cell.angle_gamma   90.00
#
_symmetry.space_group_name_H-M   'P 1'
#
loop_
_entity.id
_entity.type
_entity.pdbx_description
1 polymer ?
#
loop_
_entity_poly.entity_id
_entity_poly.type
_entity_poly.pdbx_seq_one_letter_code
_entity_poly.pdbx_strand_id
1 'polypeptide(L)'
;RVIHSEHFRLLKHKTQVFIAHTEDYYRTRLTHSIEVSQIARTIARILRLDDDLSEVLALSHDLGHPPFSHSGEEALDECMRDFGGFDHNVQTLKIVTRLEKRYPDFGGLNLSWETLEGILKHNGPIKNYKNKSPIGFFVKDFISNYDLEISTFASLEAQISSLSDDIAY
;
A
#
# COMPACT_ATOMS: atom_id res chain seq x y z
N ARG A 1 -10.71 7.59 6.27
CA ARG A 1 -11.34 6.29 5.94
C ARG A 1 -10.36 5.14 6.18
N VAL A 2 -9.09 5.24 5.77
CA VAL A 2 -8.05 4.20 5.91
C VAL A 2 -7.91 3.72 7.35
N ILE A 3 -7.68 4.62 8.31
CA ILE A 3 -7.51 4.29 9.74
C ILE A 3 -8.71 3.50 10.31
N HIS A 4 -9.91 3.71 9.75
CA HIS A 4 -11.13 3.05 10.20
C HIS A 4 -11.41 1.71 9.48
N SER A 5 -10.56 1.31 8.51
CA SER A 5 -10.71 0.04 7.79
C SER A 5 -10.35 -1.17 8.67
N GLU A 6 -10.88 -2.33 8.30
CA GLU A 6 -10.53 -3.57 8.99
C GLU A 6 -9.08 -3.96 8.70
N HIS A 7 -8.65 -3.80 7.45
CA HIS A 7 -7.28 -4.14 7.03
C HIS A 7 -6.22 -3.29 7.73
N PHE A 8 -6.50 -2.01 8.02
CA PHE A 8 -5.58 -1.19 8.81
C PHE A 8 -5.41 -1.74 10.23
N ARG A 9 -6.48 -2.18 10.87
CA ARG A 9 -6.42 -2.81 12.20
C ARG A 9 -5.69 -4.15 12.18
N LEU A 10 -5.77 -4.91 11.08
CA LEU A 10 -5.08 -6.19 10.92
C LEU A 10 -3.55 -6.03 10.86
N LEU A 11 -3.03 -4.83 10.54
CA LEU A 11 -1.59 -4.56 10.55
C LEU A 11 -0.94 -4.79 11.92
N LYS A 12 -1.70 -4.70 13.01
CA LYS A 12 -1.21 -5.02 14.36
C LYS A 12 -0.76 -6.48 14.53
N HIS A 13 -1.27 -7.38 13.68
CA HIS A 13 -0.95 -8.82 13.71
C HIS A 13 0.11 -9.22 12.67
N LYS A 14 0.61 -8.27 11.89
CA LYS A 14 1.64 -8.49 10.88
C LYS A 14 2.97 -7.98 11.41
N THR A 15 4.01 -8.81 11.30
CA THR A 15 5.38 -8.43 11.69
C THR A 15 5.97 -7.46 10.68
N GLN A 16 6.78 -6.49 11.14
CA GLN A 16 7.57 -5.64 10.25
C GLN A 16 8.85 -6.39 9.84
N VAL A 17 9.72 -6.71 10.79
CA VAL A 17 10.96 -7.45 10.59
C VAL A 17 11.06 -8.63 11.56
N PHE A 18 10.85 -8.40 12.86
CA PHE A 18 10.92 -9.40 13.91
C PHE A 18 9.52 -9.81 14.38
N ILE A 19 9.40 -11.06 14.85
CA ILE A 19 8.14 -11.58 15.37
C ILE A 19 7.80 -10.84 16.67
N ALA A 20 6.77 -10.00 16.64
CA ALA A 20 6.38 -9.11 17.72
C ALA A 20 5.94 -9.82 19.02
N HIS A 21 5.73 -11.14 18.98
CA HIS A 21 5.29 -11.92 20.14
C HIS A 21 6.44 -12.36 21.07
N THR A 22 7.68 -12.12 20.68
CA THR A 22 8.84 -12.51 21.49
C THR A 22 9.24 -11.47 22.54
N GLU A 23 8.97 -10.19 22.27
CA GLU A 23 9.25 -9.09 23.21
C GLU A 23 8.29 -7.92 22.95
N ASP A 24 7.89 -7.21 24.00
CA ASP A 24 6.82 -6.18 23.98
C ASP A 24 7.17 -4.91 23.18
N TYR A 25 8.43 -4.68 22.84
CA TYR A 25 8.88 -3.49 22.12
C TYR A 25 9.11 -3.69 20.62
N TYR A 26 8.86 -4.90 20.09
CA TYR A 26 9.00 -5.11 18.66
C TYR A 26 7.90 -4.40 17.87
N ARG A 27 8.32 -3.78 16.78
CA ARG A 27 7.49 -3.01 15.89
C ARG A 27 6.55 -3.91 15.09
N THR A 28 5.24 -3.63 15.14
CA THR A 28 4.25 -4.21 14.21
C THR A 28 4.16 -3.35 12.94
N ARG A 29 3.56 -3.85 11.87
CA ARG A 29 3.29 -3.02 10.68
C ARG A 29 2.37 -1.85 10.99
N LEU A 30 1.47 -1.98 11.96
CA LEU A 30 0.62 -0.87 12.40
C LEU A 30 1.43 0.29 12.98
N THR A 31 2.32 0.00 13.92
CA THR A 31 3.17 1.05 14.54
C THR A 31 4.14 1.64 13.54
N HIS A 32 4.71 0.81 12.66
CA HIS A 32 5.56 1.28 11.57
C HIS A 32 4.81 2.26 10.64
N SER A 33 3.62 1.90 10.14
CA SER A 33 2.84 2.79 9.26
C SER A 33 2.50 4.13 9.93
N ILE A 34 2.30 4.14 11.25
CA ILE A 34 2.07 5.38 12.01
C ILE A 34 3.34 6.23 12.05
N GLU A 35 4.51 5.63 12.29
CA GLU A 35 5.80 6.33 12.29
C GLU A 35 6.13 6.90 10.90
N VAL A 36 5.94 6.09 9.84
CA VAL A 36 6.10 6.55 8.45
C VAL A 36 5.20 7.76 8.17
N SER A 37 3.95 7.71 8.61
CA SER A 37 3.01 8.81 8.38
C SER A 37 3.42 10.11 9.07
N GLN A 38 4.00 10.03 10.26
CA GLN A 38 4.53 11.19 10.97
C GLN A 38 5.72 11.84 10.23
N ILE A 39 6.63 11.01 9.74
CA ILE A 39 7.79 11.47 8.96
C ILE A 39 7.31 12.12 7.66
N ALA A 40 6.44 11.43 6.91
CA ALA A 40 5.89 11.90 5.65
C ALA A 40 5.19 13.27 5.79
N ARG A 41 4.33 13.43 6.80
CA ARG A 41 3.69 14.73 7.11
C ARG A 41 4.69 15.82 7.41
N THR A 42 5.74 15.50 8.16
CA THR A 42 6.78 16.48 8.51
C THR A 42 7.51 16.98 7.28
N ILE A 43 7.91 16.07 6.39
CA ILE A 43 8.60 16.41 5.14
C ILE A 43 7.66 17.19 4.21
N ALA A 44 6.41 16.74 4.04
CA ALA A 44 5.42 17.41 3.19
C ALA A 44 5.19 18.87 3.63
N ARG A 45 5.04 19.13 4.93
CA ARG A 45 4.92 20.50 5.47
C ARG A 45 6.11 21.38 5.17
N ILE A 46 7.33 20.86 5.31
CA ILE A 46 8.56 21.60 5.01
C ILE A 46 8.61 21.97 3.53
N LEU A 47 8.18 21.05 2.65
CA LEU A 47 8.17 21.24 1.20
C LEU A 47 6.91 21.97 0.70
N ARG A 48 5.96 22.30 1.59
CA ARG A 48 4.67 22.95 1.26
C ARG A 48 3.83 22.14 0.30
N LEU A 49 3.83 20.82 0.47
CA LEU A 49 2.99 19.86 -0.22
C LEU A 49 1.77 19.50 0.63
N ASP A 50 0.86 18.70 0.08
CA ASP A 50 -0.32 18.22 0.82
C ASP A 50 0.09 17.19 1.87
N ASP A 51 0.02 17.59 3.15
CA ASP A 51 0.42 16.73 4.26
C ASP A 51 -0.64 15.67 4.59
N ASP A 52 -1.91 15.90 4.27
CA ASP A 52 -2.98 14.91 4.44
C ASP A 52 -2.88 13.81 3.36
N LEU A 53 -2.53 14.17 2.12
CA LEU A 53 -2.27 13.19 1.07
C LEU A 53 -1.04 12.34 1.41
N SER A 54 0.05 12.97 1.86
CA SER A 54 1.26 12.26 2.28
C SER A 54 0.99 11.31 3.45
N GLU A 55 0.16 11.72 4.44
CA GLU A 55 -0.24 10.89 5.56
C GLU A 55 -1.05 9.66 5.10
N VAL A 56 -2.06 9.84 4.27
CA VAL A 56 -2.91 8.72 3.84
C VAL A 56 -2.14 7.71 3.01
N LEU A 57 -1.20 8.16 2.18
CA LEU A 57 -0.31 7.29 1.41
C LEU A 57 0.58 6.46 2.34
N ALA A 58 1.22 7.10 3.32
CA ALA A 58 2.04 6.43 4.33
C ALA A 58 1.24 5.43 5.19
N LEU A 59 0.01 5.76 5.57
CA LEU A 59 -0.86 4.83 6.31
C LEU A 59 -1.35 3.65 5.47
N SER A 60 -1.34 3.78 4.15
CA SER A 60 -1.93 2.80 3.23
C SER A 60 -0.93 1.85 2.62
N HIS A 61 0.38 2.19 2.59
CA HIS A 61 1.37 1.47 1.80
C HIS A 61 1.43 -0.04 2.10
N ASP A 62 1.30 -0.40 3.38
CA ASP A 62 1.45 -1.76 3.89
C ASP A 62 0.15 -2.57 4.02
N LEU A 63 -1.03 -2.03 3.65
CA LEU A 63 -2.31 -2.70 3.86
C LEU A 63 -2.38 -4.09 3.24
N GLY A 64 -1.83 -4.25 2.05
CA GLY A 64 -1.81 -5.49 1.28
C GLY A 64 -0.69 -6.45 1.64
N HIS A 65 0.22 -6.07 2.53
CA HIS A 65 1.38 -6.91 2.86
C HIS A 65 0.95 -8.21 3.55
N PRO A 66 1.50 -9.38 3.17
CA PRO A 66 1.22 -10.65 3.85
C PRO A 66 1.95 -10.74 5.19
N PRO A 67 1.63 -11.75 6.03
CA PRO A 67 2.47 -12.09 7.18
C PRO A 67 3.90 -12.45 6.76
N PHE A 68 4.87 -12.29 7.67
CA PHE A 68 6.28 -12.62 7.49
C PHE A 68 7.04 -11.74 6.49
N SER A 69 6.60 -10.49 6.30
CA SER A 69 7.31 -9.49 5.48
C SER A 69 7.57 -9.96 4.04
N HIS A 70 8.69 -9.56 3.46
CA HIS A 70 9.06 -9.93 2.09
C HIS A 70 9.22 -11.43 1.88
N SER A 71 9.71 -12.17 2.87
CA SER A 71 9.80 -13.64 2.77
C SER A 71 8.43 -14.30 2.63
N GLY A 72 7.43 -13.76 3.31
CA GLY A 72 6.04 -14.22 3.15
C GLY A 72 5.45 -13.83 1.80
N GLU A 73 5.82 -12.67 1.27
CA GLU A 73 5.41 -12.23 -0.05
C GLU A 73 6.02 -13.11 -1.15
N GLU A 74 7.32 -13.39 -1.09
CA GLU A 74 8.02 -14.29 -2.02
C GLU A 74 7.41 -15.70 -2.03
N ALA A 75 7.18 -16.26 -0.84
CA ALA A 75 6.55 -17.58 -0.71
C ALA A 75 5.12 -17.59 -1.27
N LEU A 76 4.36 -16.54 -1.02
CA LEU A 76 3.00 -16.40 -1.53
C LEU A 76 2.99 -16.19 -3.06
N ASP A 77 3.91 -15.39 -3.60
CA ASP A 77 4.07 -15.20 -5.03
C ASP A 77 4.41 -16.52 -5.72
N GLU A 78 5.31 -17.33 -5.13
CA GLU A 78 5.67 -18.65 -5.64
C GLU A 78 4.48 -19.60 -5.64
N CYS A 79 3.76 -19.71 -4.53
CA CYS A 79 2.58 -20.56 -4.40
C CYS A 79 1.43 -20.12 -5.35
N MET A 80 1.33 -18.85 -5.64
CA MET A 80 0.31 -18.27 -6.50
C MET A 80 0.75 -18.14 -7.96
N ARG A 81 1.90 -18.66 -8.35
CA ARG A 81 2.50 -18.51 -9.70
C ARG A 81 1.53 -18.89 -10.81
N ASP A 82 0.84 -20.02 -10.69
CA ASP A 82 -0.12 -20.49 -11.68
C ASP A 82 -1.41 -19.65 -11.73
N PHE A 83 -1.66 -18.86 -10.68
CA PHE A 83 -2.79 -17.94 -10.53
C PHE A 83 -2.39 -16.47 -10.75
N GLY A 84 -1.13 -16.23 -11.14
CA GLY A 84 -0.61 -14.92 -11.53
C GLY A 84 0.27 -14.23 -10.50
N GLY A 85 0.64 -14.94 -9.46
CA GLY A 85 1.55 -14.46 -8.44
C GLY A 85 0.87 -13.56 -7.40
N PHE A 86 1.69 -12.91 -6.58
CA PHE A 86 1.25 -11.99 -5.54
C PHE A 86 2.13 -10.73 -5.57
N ASP A 87 1.53 -9.59 -5.30
CA ASP A 87 2.17 -8.28 -5.16
C ASP A 87 1.39 -7.46 -4.14
N HIS A 88 2.06 -6.97 -3.10
CA HIS A 88 1.41 -6.30 -1.98
C HIS A 88 0.80 -4.94 -2.36
N ASN A 89 1.37 -4.19 -3.32
CA ASN A 89 0.79 -2.92 -3.78
C ASN A 89 -0.51 -3.16 -4.54
N VAL A 90 -0.53 -4.18 -5.41
CA VAL A 90 -1.75 -4.60 -6.11
C VAL A 90 -2.79 -5.12 -5.11
N GLN A 91 -2.38 -5.85 -4.10
CA GLN A 91 -3.28 -6.29 -3.04
C GLN A 91 -3.82 -5.11 -2.23
N THR A 92 -2.98 -4.11 -1.92
CA THR A 92 -3.43 -2.85 -1.29
C THR A 92 -4.49 -2.17 -2.15
N LEU A 93 -4.25 -2.04 -3.46
CA LEU A 93 -5.24 -1.48 -4.38
C LEU A 93 -6.56 -2.26 -4.37
N LYS A 94 -6.51 -3.61 -4.38
CA LYS A 94 -7.73 -4.46 -4.25
C LYS A 94 -8.47 -4.21 -2.94
N ILE A 95 -7.75 -4.09 -1.83
CA ILE A 95 -8.32 -3.83 -0.51
C ILE A 95 -9.09 -2.51 -0.53
N VAL A 96 -8.43 -1.41 -0.92
CA VAL A 96 -9.02 -0.07 -0.83
C VAL A 96 -10.10 0.20 -1.87
N THR A 97 -10.16 -0.58 -2.96
CA THR A 97 -11.14 -0.39 -4.04
C THR A 97 -12.28 -1.41 -4.04
N ARG A 98 -12.06 -2.64 -3.51
CA ARG A 98 -13.03 -3.73 -3.65
C ARG A 98 -13.29 -4.53 -2.38
N LEU A 99 -12.27 -4.82 -1.56
CA LEU A 99 -12.40 -5.78 -0.46
C LEU A 99 -12.94 -5.17 0.82
N GLU A 100 -12.63 -3.91 1.12
CA GLU A 100 -13.27 -3.18 2.22
C GLU A 100 -14.74 -2.94 1.89
N LYS A 101 -15.63 -3.49 2.72
CA LYS A 101 -17.09 -3.40 2.55
C LYS A 101 -17.75 -2.64 3.69
N ARG A 102 -17.22 -1.48 4.01
CA ARG A 102 -17.69 -0.68 5.13
C ARG A 102 -18.87 0.22 4.79
N TYR A 103 -18.98 0.63 3.54
CA TYR A 103 -19.97 1.60 3.07
C TYR A 103 -20.96 0.94 2.11
N PRO A 104 -22.30 1.12 2.31
CA PRO A 104 -23.29 0.47 1.46
C PRO A 104 -23.34 1.05 0.05
N ASP A 105 -22.99 2.34 -0.11
CA ASP A 105 -23.20 3.08 -1.37
C ASP A 105 -22.09 2.87 -2.41
N PHE A 106 -20.93 2.32 -1.99
CA PHE A 106 -19.79 2.10 -2.89
C PHE A 106 -18.88 0.98 -2.41
N GLY A 107 -18.17 0.36 -3.35
CA GLY A 107 -17.13 -0.62 -3.04
C GLY A 107 -15.85 0.05 -2.52
N GLY A 108 -15.14 -0.63 -1.63
CA GLY A 108 -13.88 -0.15 -1.09
C GLY A 108 -14.03 1.07 -0.17
N LEU A 109 -13.00 1.90 -0.15
CA LEU A 109 -12.91 3.09 0.70
C LEU A 109 -13.26 4.38 -0.05
N ASN A 110 -13.47 4.32 -1.36
CA ASN A 110 -13.71 5.48 -2.23
C ASN A 110 -12.66 6.58 -1.98
N LEU A 111 -11.39 6.24 -2.21
CA LEU A 111 -10.25 7.15 -2.10
C LEU A 111 -10.11 7.99 -3.37
N SER A 112 -9.38 9.11 -3.28
CA SER A 112 -9.12 9.98 -4.42
C SER A 112 -8.18 9.32 -5.44
N TRP A 113 -8.14 9.85 -6.66
CA TRP A 113 -7.27 9.39 -7.74
C TRP A 113 -5.79 9.44 -7.32
N GLU A 114 -5.37 10.52 -6.69
CA GLU A 114 -3.99 10.74 -6.23
C GLU A 114 -3.57 9.70 -5.18
N THR A 115 -4.50 9.32 -4.31
CA THR A 115 -4.24 8.27 -3.31
C THR A 115 -4.09 6.91 -3.98
N LEU A 116 -4.96 6.56 -4.93
CA LEU A 116 -4.89 5.27 -5.65
C LEU A 116 -3.64 5.18 -6.52
N GLU A 117 -3.29 6.27 -7.19
CA GLU A 117 -2.09 6.42 -8.00
C GLU A 117 -0.83 6.19 -7.13
N GLY A 118 -0.73 6.90 -6.02
CA GLY A 118 0.41 6.78 -5.10
C GLY A 118 0.54 5.41 -4.46
N ILE A 119 -0.58 4.76 -4.08
CA ILE A 119 -0.58 3.39 -3.57
C ILE A 119 0.00 2.42 -4.61
N LEU A 120 -0.49 2.48 -5.84
CA LEU A 120 -0.07 1.54 -6.89
C LEU A 120 1.39 1.74 -7.31
N LYS A 121 1.86 2.98 -7.28
CA LYS A 121 3.23 3.37 -7.68
C LYS A 121 4.18 3.57 -6.49
N HIS A 122 3.89 2.98 -5.33
CA HIS A 122 4.74 3.13 -4.14
C HIS A 122 6.21 2.80 -4.42
N ASN A 123 6.46 1.77 -5.21
CA ASN A 123 7.80 1.36 -5.65
C ASN A 123 8.24 1.98 -7.00
N GLY A 124 7.59 3.06 -7.42
CA GLY A 124 7.90 3.79 -8.66
C GLY A 124 7.05 3.39 -9.87
N PRO A 125 7.42 3.88 -11.06
CA PRO A 125 6.67 3.65 -12.29
C PRO A 125 6.61 2.18 -12.69
N ILE A 126 5.44 1.75 -13.16
CA ILE A 126 5.21 0.36 -13.57
C ILE A 126 5.40 0.26 -15.07
N LYS A 127 6.59 -0.16 -15.51
CA LYS A 127 6.98 -0.20 -16.93
C LYS A 127 6.64 -1.50 -17.65
N ASN A 128 6.50 -2.63 -16.94
CA ASN A 128 6.30 -3.95 -17.54
C ASN A 128 5.24 -4.75 -16.79
N TYR A 129 3.97 -4.57 -17.16
CA TYR A 129 2.94 -5.51 -16.77
C TYR A 129 3.17 -6.83 -17.48
N LYS A 130 3.38 -7.90 -16.72
CA LYS A 130 3.30 -9.25 -17.26
C LYS A 130 1.85 -9.49 -17.68
N ASN A 131 1.56 -9.28 -18.97
CA ASN A 131 0.24 -9.34 -19.60
C ASN A 131 -0.52 -10.68 -19.45
N LYS A 132 0.00 -11.63 -18.69
CA LYS A 132 -0.52 -12.99 -18.53
C LYS A 132 -0.82 -13.41 -17.09
N SER A 133 -0.67 -12.52 -16.11
CA SER A 133 -0.94 -12.85 -14.73
C SER A 133 -2.31 -12.29 -14.28
N PRO A 134 -3.08 -12.96 -13.42
CA PRO A 134 -4.31 -12.41 -12.84
C PRO A 134 -4.10 -11.09 -12.10
N ILE A 135 -2.92 -10.83 -11.56
CA ILE A 135 -2.53 -9.52 -11.03
C ILE A 135 -2.51 -8.49 -12.15
N GLY A 136 -1.84 -8.81 -13.27
CA GLY A 136 -1.82 -7.96 -14.45
C GLY A 136 -3.21 -7.74 -15.03
N PHE A 137 -4.09 -8.73 -15.00
CA PHE A 137 -5.48 -8.56 -15.42
C PHE A 137 -6.27 -7.63 -14.51
N PHE A 138 -6.13 -7.77 -13.19
CA PHE A 138 -6.81 -6.87 -12.26
C PHE A 138 -6.38 -5.43 -12.45
N VAL A 139 -5.08 -5.18 -12.52
CA VAL A 139 -4.58 -3.81 -12.72
C VAL A 139 -5.00 -3.28 -14.09
N LYS A 140 -4.90 -4.08 -15.14
CA LYS A 140 -5.32 -3.70 -16.49
C LYS A 140 -6.82 -3.38 -16.55
N ASP A 141 -7.67 -4.19 -15.94
CA ASP A 141 -9.11 -3.94 -15.81
C ASP A 141 -9.36 -2.64 -15.03
N PHE A 142 -8.65 -2.46 -13.91
CA PHE A 142 -8.79 -1.27 -13.10
C PHE A 142 -8.38 0.00 -13.85
N ILE A 143 -7.19 0.03 -14.47
CA ILE A 143 -6.69 1.20 -15.20
C ILE A 143 -7.46 1.49 -16.48
N SER A 144 -8.19 0.51 -17.06
CA SER A 144 -9.07 0.77 -18.21
C SER A 144 -10.25 1.69 -17.85
N ASN A 145 -10.62 1.72 -16.57
CA ASN A 145 -11.69 2.57 -16.04
C ASN A 145 -11.15 3.79 -15.29
N TYR A 146 -9.93 3.68 -14.75
CA TYR A 146 -9.26 4.71 -13.98
C TYR A 146 -7.80 4.78 -14.42
N ASP A 147 -7.49 5.63 -15.39
CA ASP A 147 -6.10 5.83 -15.81
C ASP A 147 -5.29 6.44 -14.66
N LEU A 148 -4.41 5.64 -14.07
CA LEU A 148 -3.51 6.04 -12.99
C LEU A 148 -2.11 6.44 -13.52
N GLU A 149 -1.98 6.71 -14.82
CA GLU A 149 -0.72 7.13 -15.45
C GLU A 149 0.49 6.27 -15.01
N ILE A 150 0.29 4.96 -14.98
CA ILE A 150 1.18 3.98 -14.33
C ILE A 150 2.64 3.99 -14.81
N SER A 151 2.91 4.55 -15.99
CA SER A 151 4.24 4.62 -16.58
C SER A 151 5.05 5.86 -16.14
N THR A 152 4.41 6.82 -15.48
CA THR A 152 5.03 8.04 -14.94
C THR A 152 5.42 7.84 -13.48
N PHE A 153 6.28 8.72 -12.95
CA PHE A 153 6.51 8.79 -11.51
C PHE A 153 5.23 9.23 -10.79
N ALA A 154 5.07 8.74 -9.57
CA ALA A 154 3.99 9.15 -8.67
C ALA A 154 4.13 10.62 -8.25
N SER A 155 3.08 11.18 -7.67
CA SER A 155 3.11 12.53 -7.08
C SER A 155 4.26 12.69 -6.09
N LEU A 156 4.66 13.93 -5.79
CA LEU A 156 5.72 14.18 -4.81
C LEU A 156 5.34 13.67 -3.42
N GLU A 157 4.07 13.76 -3.04
CA GLU A 157 3.54 13.23 -1.80
C GLU A 157 3.72 11.71 -1.69
N ALA A 158 3.51 10.98 -2.78
CA ALA A 158 3.72 9.54 -2.82
C ALA A 158 5.22 9.18 -2.76
N GLN A 159 6.07 9.96 -3.43
CA GLN A 159 7.52 9.78 -3.35
C GLN A 159 8.06 10.07 -1.93
N ILE A 160 7.50 11.08 -1.24
CA ILE A 160 7.80 11.35 0.17
C ILE A 160 7.35 10.20 1.06
N SER A 161 6.17 9.62 0.82
CA SER A 161 5.70 8.46 1.57
C SER A 161 6.66 7.27 1.43
N SER A 162 7.13 6.97 0.22
CA SER A 162 8.12 5.91 -0.03
C SER A 162 9.47 6.20 0.65
N LEU A 163 9.97 7.44 0.53
CA LEU A 163 11.20 7.84 1.23
C LEU A 163 11.06 7.77 2.75
N SER A 164 9.89 8.09 3.28
CA SER A 164 9.62 8.06 4.72
C SER A 164 9.57 6.63 5.26
N ASP A 165 9.14 5.67 4.43
CA ASP A 165 9.20 4.26 4.74
C ASP A 165 10.66 3.80 4.89
N ASP A 166 11.53 4.16 3.94
CA ASP A 166 12.97 3.89 4.01
C ASP A 166 13.64 4.51 5.25
N ILE A 167 13.21 5.73 5.64
CA ILE A 167 13.77 6.42 6.82
C ILE A 167 13.31 5.74 8.12
N ALA A 168 12.09 5.25 8.16
CA ALA A 168 11.52 4.61 9.35
C ALA A 168 12.00 3.16 9.53
N TYR A 169 12.51 2.53 8.46
CA TYR A 169 13.02 1.15 8.47
C TYR A 169 14.35 1.07 9.19
#